data_51ac75c036fc6561b9ec58d185b0fdb8
#
_entry.id   51ac75c036fc6561b9ec58d185b0fdb8
#
_cell.length_a   1.000
_cell.length_b   1.000
_cell.length_c   1.000
_cell.angle_alpha   90.00
_cell.angle_beta   90.00
_cell.angle_gamma   90.00
#
_symmetry.space_group_name_H-M   'P 1'
#
loop_
_entity.id
_entity.type
_entity.pdbx_description
1 polymer ?
#
loop_
_entity_poly.entity_id
_entity_poly.type
_entity_poly.pdbx_seq_one_letter_code
_entity_poly.pdbx_strand_id
1 'polypeptide(L)'
;MYSAHKLTGAAVALILAISAAGCGDNSRREAAGELLVKAQALVDARNYDSAIVVLDTLDKKYRDCLDERKAGTSVRLTALASLTRDSLAADELQLQQVQADVEALAPQFRKVDVAGTEGYFVDKDAYTGKEMNSNCLQARVDPDGYMFVVANVAGRRIGLNSLRVGDVTTSPAQSVEVEGSEIMSLSQEQAAPVVDAINASDGKSVEVELVGAKGKVSVKLTGKQLAAFANSDRYAKALQRQRRLQITLEKLERQLARLNDQLAAQIPVPEEE
;
A
#
# COMPACT_ATOMS: atom_id res chain seq x y z
N MET A 1 9.25 18.35 6.16
CA MET A 1 8.19 19.32 6.50
C MET A 1 7.13 19.22 5.43
N TYR A 2 6.14 18.36 5.61
CA TYR A 2 5.02 18.21 4.68
C TYR A 2 3.84 19.01 5.21
N SER A 3 3.47 20.05 4.48
CA SER A 3 2.32 20.88 4.76
C SER A 3 1.05 20.11 4.38
N ALA A 4 0.25 19.76 5.38
CA ALA A 4 -1.06 19.18 5.19
C ALA A 4 -2.01 20.28 4.67
N HIS A 5 -2.35 20.26 3.39
CA HIS A 5 -3.47 21.02 2.88
C HIS A 5 -4.77 20.43 3.44
N LYS A 6 -5.31 21.11 4.44
CA LYS A 6 -6.69 20.91 4.89
C LYS A 6 -7.63 21.41 3.78
N LEU A 7 -8.18 20.48 3.01
CA LEU A 7 -9.37 20.73 2.21
C LEU A 7 -10.54 20.91 3.16
N THR A 8 -10.86 22.15 3.47
CA THR A 8 -12.12 22.55 4.13
C THR A 8 -13.23 22.37 3.11
N GLY A 9 -13.89 21.22 3.16
CA GLY A 9 -15.14 21.00 2.47
C GLY A 9 -16.21 21.93 3.06
N ALA A 10 -16.55 22.97 2.34
CA ALA A 10 -17.73 23.77 2.63
C ALA A 10 -18.97 22.91 2.41
N ALA A 11 -19.53 22.36 3.49
CA ALA A 11 -20.83 21.73 3.49
C ALA A 11 -21.88 22.83 3.24
N VAL A 12 -22.32 22.96 2.00
CA VAL A 12 -23.53 23.77 1.68
C VAL A 12 -24.73 22.95 2.12
N ALA A 13 -25.13 23.15 3.35
CA ALA A 13 -26.42 22.69 3.86
C ALA A 13 -27.49 23.58 3.30
N LEU A 14 -28.00 23.25 2.11
CA LEU A 14 -29.22 23.87 1.59
C LEU A 14 -30.43 23.10 2.14
N ILE A 15 -30.95 23.54 3.29
CA ILE A 15 -32.22 23.06 3.82
C ILE A 15 -33.33 23.78 3.02
N LEU A 16 -33.87 23.08 2.01
CA LEU A 16 -35.13 23.46 1.39
C LEU A 16 -36.26 22.94 2.26
N ALA A 17 -36.87 23.83 3.03
CA ALA A 17 -38.17 23.62 3.64
C ALA A 17 -39.23 23.62 2.54
N ILE A 18 -39.66 22.44 2.11
CA ILE A 18 -40.81 22.30 1.20
C ILE A 18 -42.05 22.16 2.08
N SER A 19 -42.89 23.18 2.04
CA SER A 19 -44.25 23.20 2.61
C SER A 19 -45.11 22.15 1.89
N ALA A 20 -45.63 21.19 2.65
CA ALA A 20 -46.57 20.19 2.20
C ALA A 20 -47.97 20.84 2.10
N ALA A 21 -48.46 20.99 0.87
CA ALA A 21 -49.91 21.15 0.62
C ALA A 21 -50.25 20.57 -0.74
N GLY A 22 -50.91 19.45 -0.74
CA GLY A 22 -51.90 18.90 -1.67
C GLY A 22 -51.61 18.87 -3.16
N CYS A 23 -51.38 17.67 -3.65
CA CYS A 23 -51.71 16.99 -4.91
C CYS A 23 -50.67 15.88 -5.13
N GLY A 24 -51.01 14.67 -4.66
CA GLY A 24 -49.96 13.79 -4.09
C GLY A 24 -49.05 13.03 -5.04
N ASP A 25 -49.24 12.90 -6.32
CA ASP A 25 -48.38 12.02 -7.14
C ASP A 25 -47.47 12.79 -8.12
N ASN A 26 -47.97 13.85 -8.73
CA ASN A 26 -47.19 14.65 -9.69
C ASN A 26 -46.10 15.49 -9.00
N SER A 27 -46.34 16.09 -7.83
CA SER A 27 -45.34 16.90 -7.11
C SER A 27 -44.19 16.06 -6.56
N ARG A 28 -44.45 14.80 -6.22
CA ARG A 28 -43.40 13.86 -5.78
C ARG A 28 -42.50 13.44 -6.93
N ARG A 29 -43.08 13.17 -8.12
CA ARG A 29 -42.29 12.85 -9.33
C ARG A 29 -41.47 14.04 -9.81
N GLU A 30 -42.04 15.26 -9.76
CA GLU A 30 -41.33 16.51 -10.07
C GLU A 30 -40.12 16.70 -9.14
N ALA A 31 -40.29 16.56 -7.83
CA ALA A 31 -39.21 16.66 -6.87
C ALA A 31 -38.15 15.53 -7.02
N ALA A 32 -38.55 14.31 -7.42
CA ALA A 32 -37.63 13.22 -7.74
C ALA A 32 -36.85 13.52 -9.02
N GLY A 33 -37.51 14.08 -10.04
CA GLY A 33 -36.88 14.56 -11.26
C GLY A 33 -35.83 15.66 -11.04
N GLU A 34 -36.15 16.63 -10.16
CA GLU A 34 -35.18 17.68 -9.78
C GLU A 34 -33.92 17.09 -9.13
N LEU A 35 -34.06 16.07 -8.27
CA LEU A 35 -32.88 15.37 -7.69
C LEU A 35 -32.07 14.64 -8.76
N LEU A 36 -32.74 14.02 -9.72
CA LEU A 36 -32.07 13.34 -10.85
C LEU A 36 -31.25 14.35 -11.67
N VAL A 37 -31.87 15.47 -12.07
CA VAL A 37 -31.18 16.55 -12.81
C VAL A 37 -29.99 17.10 -12.01
N LYS A 38 -30.17 17.31 -10.72
CA LYS A 38 -29.09 17.75 -9.82
C LYS A 38 -27.95 16.72 -9.75
N ALA A 39 -28.27 15.45 -9.66
CA ALA A 39 -27.27 14.40 -9.65
C ALA A 39 -26.47 14.34 -10.97
N GLN A 40 -27.18 14.46 -12.11
CA GLN A 40 -26.52 14.52 -13.43
C GLN A 40 -25.59 15.72 -13.54
N ALA A 41 -26.04 16.91 -13.15
CA ALA A 41 -25.20 18.11 -13.15
C ALA A 41 -23.94 17.96 -12.27
N LEU A 42 -24.04 17.26 -11.14
CA LEU A 42 -22.89 16.95 -10.29
C LEU A 42 -21.92 15.97 -10.96
N VAL A 43 -22.42 14.97 -11.69
CA VAL A 43 -21.58 14.05 -12.48
C VAL A 43 -20.84 14.82 -13.58
N ASP A 44 -21.54 15.70 -14.30
CA ASP A 44 -20.94 16.53 -15.36
C ASP A 44 -19.86 17.47 -14.81
N ALA A 45 -20.06 17.95 -13.57
CA ALA A 45 -19.09 18.74 -12.83
C ALA A 45 -17.99 17.90 -12.15
N ARG A 46 -17.91 16.58 -12.38
CA ARG A 46 -16.98 15.63 -11.76
C ARG A 46 -17.07 15.56 -10.22
N ASN A 47 -18.18 15.97 -9.66
CA ASN A 47 -18.44 15.85 -8.21
C ASN A 47 -19.23 14.56 -7.91
N TYR A 48 -18.58 13.45 -8.13
CA TYR A 48 -19.20 12.12 -8.11
C TYR A 48 -19.74 11.72 -6.74
N ASP A 49 -19.00 12.01 -5.67
CA ASP A 49 -19.44 11.69 -4.30
C ASP A 49 -20.73 12.42 -3.95
N SER A 50 -20.82 13.72 -4.30
CA SER A 50 -22.05 14.50 -4.09
C SER A 50 -23.21 14.00 -4.94
N ALA A 51 -22.94 13.57 -6.18
CA ALA A 51 -23.96 12.96 -7.05
C ALA A 51 -24.53 11.70 -6.42
N ILE A 52 -23.70 10.82 -5.89
CA ILE A 52 -24.09 9.58 -5.21
C ILE A 52 -24.97 9.90 -3.99
N VAL A 53 -24.61 10.89 -3.16
CA VAL A 53 -25.39 11.32 -2.00
C VAL A 53 -26.78 11.83 -2.41
N VAL A 54 -26.88 12.58 -3.52
CA VAL A 54 -28.17 13.03 -4.06
C VAL A 54 -29.02 11.85 -4.51
N LEU A 55 -28.42 10.87 -5.22
CA LEU A 55 -29.08 9.65 -5.67
C LEU A 55 -29.51 8.75 -4.49
N ASP A 56 -28.75 8.69 -3.43
CA ASP A 56 -29.15 8.02 -2.18
C ASP A 56 -30.38 8.67 -1.56
N THR A 57 -30.50 9.98 -1.69
CA THR A 57 -31.68 10.74 -1.23
C THR A 57 -32.90 10.39 -2.09
N LEU A 58 -32.72 10.32 -3.41
CA LEU A 58 -33.75 9.88 -4.37
C LEU A 58 -34.28 8.48 -3.99
N ASP A 59 -33.36 7.52 -3.81
CA ASP A 59 -33.72 6.13 -3.49
C ASP A 59 -34.44 5.98 -2.14
N LYS A 60 -34.07 6.77 -1.14
CA LYS A 60 -34.66 6.69 0.21
C LYS A 60 -36.00 7.39 0.33
N LYS A 61 -36.15 8.60 -0.24
CA LYS A 61 -37.32 9.44 -0.08
C LYS A 61 -38.43 9.21 -1.12
N TYR A 62 -38.05 8.77 -2.34
CA TYR A 62 -38.95 8.66 -3.49
C TYR A 62 -39.04 7.22 -4.01
N ARG A 63 -39.32 6.29 -3.10
CA ARG A 63 -39.36 4.85 -3.40
C ARG A 63 -40.43 4.46 -4.42
N ASP A 64 -41.48 5.24 -4.51
CA ASP A 64 -42.64 5.15 -5.40
C ASP A 64 -42.35 5.69 -6.82
N CYS A 65 -41.33 6.55 -6.99
CA CYS A 65 -40.96 7.13 -8.28
C CYS A 65 -39.98 6.16 -9.02
N LEU A 66 -40.52 5.09 -9.59
CA LEU A 66 -39.73 4.00 -10.15
C LEU A 66 -38.91 4.41 -11.38
N ASP A 67 -39.48 5.25 -12.25
CA ASP A 67 -38.81 5.69 -13.48
C ASP A 67 -37.62 6.57 -13.19
N GLU A 68 -37.78 7.54 -12.28
CA GLU A 68 -36.72 8.45 -11.85
C GLU A 68 -35.61 7.69 -11.13
N ARG A 69 -35.96 6.69 -10.32
CA ARG A 69 -34.97 5.81 -9.65
C ARG A 69 -34.22 4.92 -10.64
N LYS A 70 -34.92 4.38 -11.65
CA LYS A 70 -34.29 3.61 -12.71
C LYS A 70 -33.29 4.47 -13.49
N ALA A 71 -33.68 5.69 -13.88
CA ALA A 71 -32.78 6.65 -14.51
C ALA A 71 -31.61 7.03 -13.55
N GLY A 72 -31.88 7.22 -12.24
CA GLY A 72 -30.89 7.48 -11.23
C GLY A 72 -29.84 6.36 -11.09
N THR A 73 -30.23 5.12 -11.34
CA THR A 73 -29.28 3.98 -11.38
C THR A 73 -28.24 4.15 -12.49
N SER A 74 -28.64 4.59 -13.68
CA SER A 74 -27.71 4.87 -14.78
C SER A 74 -26.73 6.00 -14.44
N VAL A 75 -27.25 7.09 -13.87
CA VAL A 75 -26.43 8.22 -13.41
C VAL A 75 -25.42 7.76 -12.33
N ARG A 76 -25.87 6.94 -11.39
CA ARG A 76 -25.00 6.35 -10.35
C ARG A 76 -23.89 5.49 -10.93
N LEU A 77 -24.20 4.61 -11.87
CA LEU A 77 -23.19 3.78 -12.53
C LEU A 77 -22.18 4.63 -13.29
N THR A 78 -22.64 5.69 -13.97
CA THR A 78 -21.77 6.65 -14.65
C THR A 78 -20.84 7.36 -13.67
N ALA A 79 -21.37 7.83 -12.53
CA ALA A 79 -20.58 8.46 -11.48
C ALA A 79 -19.50 7.52 -10.93
N LEU A 80 -19.88 6.28 -10.59
CA LEU A 80 -18.96 5.26 -10.09
C LEU A 80 -17.90 4.87 -11.12
N ALA A 81 -18.27 4.70 -12.39
CA ALA A 81 -17.33 4.40 -13.47
C ALA A 81 -16.32 5.54 -13.67
N SER A 82 -16.77 6.79 -13.60
CA SER A 82 -15.92 7.96 -13.74
C SER A 82 -14.97 8.12 -12.56
N LEU A 83 -15.46 7.96 -11.33
CA LEU A 83 -14.64 7.96 -10.11
C LEU A 83 -13.56 6.85 -10.17
N THR A 84 -13.94 5.66 -10.65
CA THR A 84 -13.00 4.54 -10.81
C THR A 84 -11.92 4.86 -11.85
N ARG A 85 -12.27 5.50 -12.99
CA ARG A 85 -11.28 5.95 -14.00
C ARG A 85 -10.33 6.99 -13.45
N ASP A 86 -10.84 7.98 -12.71
CA ASP A 86 -10.00 9.01 -12.11
C ASP A 86 -9.04 8.41 -11.07
N SER A 87 -9.49 7.40 -10.31
CA SER A 87 -8.64 6.65 -9.37
C SER A 87 -7.58 5.83 -10.10
N LEU A 88 -7.94 5.14 -11.19
CA LEU A 88 -6.99 4.40 -12.03
C LEU A 88 -5.88 5.32 -12.53
N ALA A 89 -6.22 6.46 -13.14
CA ALA A 89 -5.25 7.41 -13.67
C ALA A 89 -4.31 7.96 -12.57
N ALA A 90 -4.84 8.22 -11.37
CA ALA A 90 -4.04 8.68 -10.24
C ALA A 90 -3.06 7.60 -9.74
N ASP A 91 -3.52 6.36 -9.62
CA ASP A 91 -2.69 5.24 -9.16
C ASP A 91 -1.67 4.79 -10.22
N GLU A 92 -1.98 4.88 -11.52
CA GLU A 92 -1.02 4.66 -12.60
C GLU A 92 0.14 5.67 -12.54
N LEU A 93 -0.17 6.95 -12.31
CA LEU A 93 0.87 7.97 -12.12
C LEU A 93 1.74 7.69 -10.90
N GLN A 94 1.14 7.26 -9.79
CA GLN A 94 1.89 6.86 -8.60
C GLN A 94 2.75 5.62 -8.86
N LEU A 95 2.25 4.65 -9.63
CA LEU A 95 3.01 3.45 -9.99
C LEU A 95 4.25 3.81 -10.83
N GLN A 96 4.11 4.69 -11.82
CA GLN A 96 5.24 5.19 -12.62
C GLN A 96 6.31 5.85 -11.73
N GLN A 97 5.91 6.67 -10.77
CA GLN A 97 6.84 7.31 -9.84
C GLN A 97 7.57 6.28 -8.98
N VAL A 98 6.86 5.30 -8.44
CA VAL A 98 7.45 4.26 -7.60
C VAL A 98 8.35 3.33 -8.41
N GLN A 99 8.01 3.03 -9.67
CA GLN A 99 8.88 2.29 -10.58
C GLN A 99 10.22 3.01 -10.81
N ALA A 100 10.17 4.32 -11.03
CA ALA A 100 11.38 5.12 -11.15
C ALA A 100 12.24 5.10 -9.86
N ASP A 101 11.60 5.13 -8.68
CA ASP A 101 12.29 5.01 -7.40
C ASP A 101 12.97 3.63 -7.25
N VAL A 102 12.29 2.55 -7.64
CA VAL A 102 12.85 1.18 -7.64
C VAL A 102 14.01 1.06 -8.60
N GLU A 103 13.87 1.57 -9.83
CA GLU A 103 14.93 1.56 -10.85
C GLU A 103 16.16 2.36 -10.43
N ALA A 104 15.97 3.49 -9.74
CA ALA A 104 17.07 4.30 -9.21
C ALA A 104 17.84 3.60 -8.08
N LEU A 105 17.16 2.78 -7.27
CA LEU A 105 17.77 2.04 -6.16
C LEU A 105 18.36 0.70 -6.61
N ALA A 106 17.78 0.03 -7.60
CA ALA A 106 18.16 -1.32 -8.03
C ALA A 106 19.67 -1.49 -8.34
N PRO A 107 20.38 -0.52 -8.95
CA PRO A 107 21.81 -0.65 -9.21
C PRO A 107 22.69 -0.80 -7.95
N GLN A 108 22.18 -0.42 -6.77
CA GLN A 108 22.89 -0.59 -5.50
C GLN A 108 22.80 -2.02 -4.97
N PHE A 109 21.87 -2.81 -5.51
CA PHE A 109 21.60 -4.16 -5.03
C PHE A 109 22.15 -5.23 -5.98
N ARG A 110 22.50 -6.37 -5.39
CA ARG A 110 22.81 -7.61 -6.07
C ARG A 110 21.70 -8.62 -5.76
N LYS A 111 21.17 -9.27 -6.79
CA LYS A 111 20.31 -10.43 -6.58
C LYS A 111 21.19 -11.63 -6.27
N VAL A 112 20.82 -12.37 -5.24
CA VAL A 112 21.45 -13.63 -4.84
C VAL A 112 20.41 -14.72 -5.04
N ASP A 113 20.68 -15.64 -5.96
CA ASP A 113 19.82 -16.77 -6.22
C ASP A 113 20.08 -17.87 -5.19
N VAL A 114 19.00 -18.42 -4.65
CA VAL A 114 19.03 -19.52 -3.68
C VAL A 114 18.17 -20.65 -4.21
N ALA A 115 18.73 -21.81 -4.35
CA ALA A 115 18.02 -22.98 -4.90
C ALA A 115 16.70 -23.26 -4.15
N GLY A 116 15.62 -23.42 -4.90
CA GLY A 116 14.28 -23.67 -4.34
C GLY A 116 13.54 -22.43 -3.81
N THR A 117 14.09 -21.22 -4.00
CA THR A 117 13.45 -19.94 -3.62
C THR A 117 13.59 -18.92 -4.76
N GLU A 118 12.93 -17.78 -4.62
CA GLU A 118 13.08 -16.65 -5.56
C GLU A 118 14.37 -15.84 -5.31
N GLY A 119 15.18 -16.25 -4.33
CA GLY A 119 16.38 -15.55 -3.92
C GLY A 119 16.10 -14.27 -3.13
N TYR A 120 17.10 -13.39 -3.05
CA TYR A 120 16.96 -12.11 -2.35
C TYR A 120 17.89 -11.04 -2.95
N PHE A 121 17.61 -9.79 -2.62
CA PHE A 121 18.48 -8.66 -2.94
C PHE A 121 19.29 -8.27 -1.69
N VAL A 122 20.55 -7.94 -1.91
CA VAL A 122 21.46 -7.44 -0.88
C VAL A 122 22.23 -6.24 -1.41
N ASP A 123 22.43 -5.24 -0.58
CA ASP A 123 23.24 -4.08 -0.93
C ASP A 123 24.67 -4.53 -1.25
N LYS A 124 25.22 -4.06 -2.38
CA LYS A 124 26.55 -4.48 -2.88
C LYS A 124 27.68 -4.15 -1.90
N ASP A 125 27.54 -3.08 -1.14
CA ASP A 125 28.54 -2.67 -0.13
C ASP A 125 28.49 -3.53 1.15
N ALA A 126 27.37 -4.23 1.39
CA ALA A 126 27.20 -5.20 2.48
C ALA A 126 27.48 -6.65 2.08
N TYR A 127 27.65 -6.92 0.78
CA TYR A 127 27.91 -8.26 0.28
C TYR A 127 29.41 -8.49 0.04
N THR A 128 30.03 -9.36 0.83
CA THR A 128 31.45 -9.69 0.73
C THR A 128 31.72 -11.06 0.12
N GLY A 129 30.69 -11.94 0.06
CA GLY A 129 30.80 -13.34 -0.32
C GLY A 129 31.51 -14.22 0.73
N LYS A 130 31.77 -13.66 1.92
CA LYS A 130 32.44 -14.32 3.05
C LYS A 130 31.62 -14.31 4.34
N GLU A 131 30.33 -14.03 4.23
CA GLU A 131 29.41 -13.87 5.36
C GLU A 131 29.41 -15.09 6.28
N MET A 132 29.49 -16.31 5.68
CA MET A 132 29.54 -17.57 6.44
C MET A 132 30.77 -17.71 7.33
N ASN A 133 31.87 -17.04 6.97
CA ASN A 133 33.16 -17.17 7.65
C ASN A 133 33.45 -16.02 8.63
N SER A 134 32.46 -15.17 8.91
CA SER A 134 32.61 -14.01 9.79
C SER A 134 31.37 -13.78 10.62
N ASN A 135 31.58 -13.17 11.81
CA ASN A 135 30.44 -12.64 12.56
C ASN A 135 29.92 -11.42 11.81
N CYS A 136 28.68 -11.48 11.35
CA CYS A 136 28.11 -10.39 10.57
C CYS A 136 26.61 -10.22 10.79
N LEU A 137 26.12 -9.06 10.38
CA LEU A 137 24.73 -8.74 10.30
C LEU A 137 24.46 -8.17 8.90
N GLN A 138 23.45 -8.65 8.23
CA GLN A 138 23.14 -8.28 6.87
C GLN A 138 21.63 -8.08 6.68
N ALA A 139 21.24 -6.92 6.14
CA ALA A 139 19.90 -6.68 5.67
C ALA A 139 19.74 -7.26 4.26
N ARG A 140 18.64 -7.96 4.03
CA ARG A 140 18.26 -8.57 2.75
C ARG A 140 16.82 -8.20 2.43
N VAL A 141 16.49 -8.16 1.15
CA VAL A 141 15.12 -7.85 0.68
C VAL A 141 14.70 -8.96 -0.27
N ASP A 142 13.55 -9.56 -0.02
CA ASP A 142 12.99 -10.53 -0.96
C ASP A 142 12.35 -9.86 -2.19
N PRO A 143 12.00 -10.60 -3.24
CA PRO A 143 11.38 -10.04 -4.43
C PRO A 143 10.03 -9.36 -4.18
N ASP A 144 9.33 -9.73 -3.11
CA ASP A 144 8.06 -9.12 -2.69
C ASP A 144 8.26 -7.80 -1.91
N GLY A 145 9.51 -7.45 -1.62
CA GLY A 145 9.87 -6.24 -0.91
C GLY A 145 9.88 -6.40 0.62
N TYR A 146 9.81 -7.61 1.16
CA TYR A 146 9.96 -7.80 2.60
C TYR A 146 11.44 -7.80 2.97
N MET A 147 11.81 -6.88 3.85
CA MET A 147 13.16 -6.84 4.41
C MET A 147 13.27 -7.88 5.53
N PHE A 148 14.35 -8.63 5.53
CA PHE A 148 14.72 -9.52 6.63
C PHE A 148 16.18 -9.34 6.99
N VAL A 149 16.52 -9.66 8.22
CA VAL A 149 17.87 -9.48 8.75
C VAL A 149 18.47 -10.84 9.06
N VAL A 150 19.67 -11.09 8.54
CA VAL A 150 20.42 -12.32 8.80
C VAL A 150 21.62 -12.00 9.66
N ALA A 151 21.70 -12.67 10.80
CA ALA A 151 22.86 -12.65 11.69
C ALA A 151 23.63 -13.96 11.59
N ASN A 152 24.95 -13.88 11.48
CA ASN A 152 25.85 -15.03 11.47
C ASN A 152 26.89 -14.95 12.58
N VAL A 153 27.05 -16.05 13.31
CA VAL A 153 28.15 -16.26 14.27
C VAL A 153 29.03 -17.38 13.75
N ALA A 154 30.25 -17.04 13.32
CA ALA A 154 31.20 -17.99 12.76
C ALA A 154 32.09 -18.63 13.83
N GLY A 155 32.42 -19.92 13.64
CA GLY A 155 33.44 -20.63 14.40
C GLY A 155 33.09 -20.97 15.86
N ARG A 156 31.91 -20.63 16.33
CA ARG A 156 31.41 -21.00 17.67
C ARG A 156 29.89 -21.01 17.75
N ARG A 157 29.38 -21.72 18.73
CA ARG A 157 27.92 -21.81 19.00
C ARG A 157 27.60 -21.09 20.29
N ILE A 158 26.83 -20.04 20.20
CA ILE A 158 26.37 -19.29 21.38
C ILE A 158 24.92 -19.57 21.74
N GLY A 159 24.19 -20.35 20.91
CA GLY A 159 22.72 -20.49 21.04
C GLY A 159 22.02 -19.19 20.66
N LEU A 160 22.43 -18.60 19.51
CA LEU A 160 21.98 -17.31 19.01
C LEU A 160 20.45 -17.26 18.92
N ASN A 161 19.83 -16.27 19.55
CA ASN A 161 18.37 -16.16 19.58
C ASN A 161 17.83 -14.74 19.51
N SER A 162 18.68 -13.70 19.64
CA SER A 162 18.22 -12.31 19.55
C SER A 162 19.35 -11.36 19.16
N LEU A 163 18.97 -10.14 18.72
CA LEU A 163 19.86 -9.02 18.46
C LEU A 163 19.58 -7.92 19.48
N ARG A 164 20.61 -7.17 19.87
CA ARG A 164 20.50 -6.01 20.75
C ARG A 164 21.32 -4.83 20.23
N VAL A 165 20.70 -3.65 20.27
CA VAL A 165 21.34 -2.35 20.00
C VAL A 165 20.99 -1.41 21.16
N GLY A 166 21.97 -1.06 21.97
CA GLY A 166 21.70 -0.32 23.22
C GLY A 166 20.70 -1.06 24.10
N ASP A 167 19.58 -0.42 24.40
CA ASP A 167 18.50 -0.98 25.22
C ASP A 167 17.43 -1.72 24.37
N VAL A 168 17.53 -1.68 23.04
CA VAL A 168 16.56 -2.30 22.13
C VAL A 168 16.99 -3.73 21.85
N THR A 169 16.07 -4.68 22.04
CA THR A 169 16.30 -6.12 21.77
C THR A 169 15.17 -6.69 20.92
N THR A 170 15.49 -7.53 19.95
CA THR A 170 14.49 -8.26 19.15
C THR A 170 13.77 -9.32 19.97
N SER A 171 12.59 -9.71 19.54
CA SER A 171 11.95 -10.95 20.03
C SER A 171 12.86 -12.16 19.76
N PRO A 172 12.83 -13.18 20.59
CA PRO A 172 13.62 -14.40 20.40
C PRO A 172 13.24 -15.09 19.07
N ALA A 173 14.26 -15.54 18.34
CA ALA A 173 14.12 -16.33 17.12
C ALA A 173 15.03 -17.55 17.16
N GLN A 174 14.74 -18.54 16.31
CA GLN A 174 15.56 -19.74 16.20
C GLN A 174 16.74 -19.53 15.26
N SER A 175 17.92 -20.01 15.64
CA SER A 175 19.07 -20.13 14.76
C SER A 175 19.19 -21.56 14.22
N VAL A 176 19.83 -21.67 13.05
CA VAL A 176 20.20 -22.94 12.42
C VAL A 176 21.72 -23.02 12.30
N GLU A 177 22.23 -24.23 12.34
CA GLU A 177 23.66 -24.45 12.11
C GLU A 177 23.92 -24.86 10.67
N VAL A 178 24.83 -24.14 10.03
CA VAL A 178 25.27 -24.42 8.66
C VAL A 178 26.79 -24.29 8.59
N GLU A 179 27.49 -25.37 8.21
CA GLU A 179 28.94 -25.37 7.97
C GLU A 179 29.80 -24.78 9.11
N GLY A 180 29.40 -25.04 10.37
CA GLY A 180 30.12 -24.53 11.55
C GLY A 180 29.82 -23.10 11.94
N SER A 181 28.87 -22.48 11.27
CA SER A 181 28.31 -21.17 11.62
C SER A 181 26.92 -21.32 12.19
N GLU A 182 26.53 -20.41 13.06
CA GLU A 182 25.19 -20.30 13.62
C GLU A 182 24.47 -19.10 12.98
N ILE A 183 23.41 -19.38 12.24
CA ILE A 183 22.68 -18.39 11.45
C ILE A 183 21.28 -18.19 12.01
N MET A 184 20.90 -16.95 12.20
CA MET A 184 19.54 -16.55 12.58
C MET A 184 18.98 -15.59 11.52
N SER A 185 17.77 -15.88 11.05
CA SER A 185 17.02 -14.98 10.17
C SER A 185 15.84 -14.39 10.92
N LEU A 186 15.70 -13.09 10.88
CA LEU A 186 14.62 -12.33 11.50
C LEU A 186 13.75 -11.74 10.41
N SER A 187 12.44 -11.97 10.47
CA SER A 187 11.48 -11.32 9.58
C SER A 187 11.51 -9.80 9.75
N GLN A 188 10.90 -9.07 8.82
CA GLN A 188 10.79 -7.61 8.88
C GLN A 188 10.22 -7.15 10.22
N GLU A 189 9.15 -7.78 10.70
CA GLU A 189 8.49 -7.43 11.95
C GLU A 189 9.41 -7.68 13.17
N GLN A 190 10.09 -8.83 13.21
CA GLN A 190 11.01 -9.18 14.29
C GLN A 190 12.23 -8.25 14.32
N ALA A 191 12.75 -7.86 13.17
CA ALA A 191 13.95 -7.03 13.04
C ALA A 191 13.67 -5.53 13.21
N ALA A 192 12.43 -5.07 13.00
CA ALA A 192 12.07 -3.66 12.96
C ALA A 192 12.64 -2.82 14.13
N PRO A 193 12.52 -3.22 15.40
CA PRO A 193 13.03 -2.40 16.50
C PRO A 193 14.54 -2.14 16.39
N VAL A 194 15.32 -3.15 16.01
CA VAL A 194 16.78 -3.05 15.88
C VAL A 194 17.16 -2.30 14.60
N VAL A 195 16.44 -2.50 13.50
CA VAL A 195 16.64 -1.75 12.25
C VAL A 195 16.37 -0.26 12.46
N ASP A 196 15.32 0.09 13.17
CA ASP A 196 14.99 1.48 13.50
C ASP A 196 16.09 2.12 14.37
N ALA A 197 16.62 1.38 15.37
CA ALA A 197 17.73 1.85 16.19
C ALA A 197 19.02 2.03 15.37
N ILE A 198 19.30 1.14 14.41
CA ILE A 198 20.43 1.27 13.49
C ILE A 198 20.27 2.51 12.61
N ASN A 199 19.10 2.70 12.02
CA ASN A 199 18.81 3.81 11.11
C ASN A 199 18.81 5.17 11.85
N ALA A 200 18.44 5.20 13.13
CA ALA A 200 18.47 6.40 13.96
C ALA A 200 19.89 6.86 14.37
N SER A 201 20.92 6.09 14.02
CA SER A 201 22.31 6.39 14.39
C SER A 201 22.96 7.58 13.67
N ASP A 202 22.29 8.15 12.68
CA ASP A 202 22.77 9.27 11.84
C ASP A 202 24.18 9.05 11.27
N GLY A 203 24.49 7.82 10.85
CA GLY A 203 25.77 7.44 10.27
C GLY A 203 26.91 7.23 11.28
N LYS A 204 26.64 7.36 12.59
CA LYS A 204 27.59 6.98 13.63
C LYS A 204 27.67 5.47 13.73
N SER A 205 28.87 4.94 14.03
CA SER A 205 29.01 3.50 14.20
C SER A 205 28.10 2.94 15.28
N VAL A 206 27.45 1.82 14.98
CA VAL A 206 26.53 1.13 15.89
C VAL A 206 27.12 -0.23 16.24
N GLU A 207 27.13 -0.57 17.52
CA GLU A 207 27.46 -1.90 17.99
C GLU A 207 26.17 -2.71 18.14
N VAL A 208 26.10 -3.83 17.42
CA VAL A 208 25.00 -4.79 17.50
C VAL A 208 25.50 -6.03 18.23
N GLU A 209 24.88 -6.39 19.34
CA GLU A 209 25.17 -7.65 20.02
C GLU A 209 24.29 -8.76 19.47
N LEU A 210 24.93 -9.83 19.01
CA LEU A 210 24.32 -11.11 18.67
C LEU A 210 24.26 -11.91 19.98
N VAL A 211 23.06 -12.07 20.53
CA VAL A 211 22.86 -12.60 21.88
C VAL A 211 22.36 -14.03 21.80
N GLY A 212 22.91 -14.90 22.61
CA GLY A 212 22.53 -16.30 22.72
C GLY A 212 22.59 -16.81 24.16
N ALA A 213 22.05 -18.03 24.37
CA ALA A 213 21.99 -18.66 25.69
C ALA A 213 23.35 -18.92 26.33
N LYS A 214 24.42 -19.05 25.52
CA LYS A 214 25.79 -19.38 25.98
C LYS A 214 26.76 -18.20 25.85
N GLY A 215 26.30 -17.01 25.55
CA GLY A 215 27.12 -15.83 25.44
C GLY A 215 26.65 -14.84 24.37
N LYS A 216 27.51 -13.90 24.05
CA LYS A 216 27.23 -12.88 23.03
C LYS A 216 28.43 -12.59 22.16
N VAL A 217 28.16 -12.02 20.98
CA VAL A 217 29.16 -11.55 20.02
C VAL A 217 28.76 -10.17 19.57
N SER A 218 29.71 -9.24 19.55
CA SER A 218 29.48 -7.89 19.05
C SER A 218 29.89 -7.78 17.58
N VAL A 219 29.05 -7.12 16.79
CA VAL A 219 29.30 -6.72 15.41
C VAL A 219 29.22 -5.21 15.35
N LYS A 220 30.29 -4.56 14.92
CA LYS A 220 30.31 -3.12 14.74
C LYS A 220 29.96 -2.76 13.32
N LEU A 221 28.81 -2.10 13.13
CA LEU A 221 28.36 -1.56 11.84
C LEU A 221 28.94 -0.15 11.67
N THR A 222 29.53 0.11 10.52
CA THR A 222 30.13 1.41 10.20
C THR A 222 29.83 1.81 8.76
N GLY A 223 29.83 3.11 8.49
CA GLY A 223 29.82 3.68 7.14
C GLY A 223 28.93 2.95 6.15
N LYS A 224 29.53 2.14 5.26
CA LYS A 224 28.84 1.41 4.20
C LYS A 224 27.80 0.40 4.70
N GLN A 225 28.07 -0.25 5.84
CA GLN A 225 27.13 -1.23 6.40
C GLN A 225 25.87 -0.54 6.94
N LEU A 226 26.01 0.61 7.58
CA LEU A 226 24.87 1.43 8.02
C LEU A 226 24.07 1.95 6.84
N ALA A 227 24.76 2.44 5.78
CA ALA A 227 24.11 2.86 4.55
C ALA A 227 23.34 1.71 3.89
N ALA A 228 23.89 0.48 3.92
CA ALA A 228 23.23 -0.71 3.39
C ALA A 228 21.91 -1.04 4.11
N PHE A 229 21.84 -0.86 5.43
CA PHE A 229 20.57 -1.03 6.17
C PHE A 229 19.54 0.01 5.73
N ALA A 230 19.91 1.28 5.66
CA ALA A 230 19.04 2.35 5.22
C ALA A 230 18.58 2.19 3.75
N ASN A 231 19.50 1.74 2.88
CA ASN A 231 19.18 1.46 1.47
C ASN A 231 18.21 0.27 1.36
N SER A 232 18.45 -0.81 2.12
CA SER A 232 17.59 -2.00 2.12
C SER A 232 16.18 -1.66 2.60
N ASP A 233 16.02 -0.84 3.64
CA ASP A 233 14.71 -0.38 4.11
C ASP A 233 13.99 0.46 3.04
N ARG A 234 14.69 1.38 2.38
CA ARG A 234 14.12 2.18 1.29
C ARG A 234 13.69 1.32 0.10
N TYR A 235 14.55 0.38 -0.31
CA TYR A 235 14.29 -0.49 -1.43
C TYR A 235 13.12 -1.43 -1.16
N ALA A 236 13.06 -2.01 0.03
CA ALA A 236 11.95 -2.84 0.49
C ALA A 236 10.61 -2.07 0.45
N LYS A 237 10.58 -0.85 1.01
CA LYS A 237 9.39 0.01 1.00
C LYS A 237 8.95 0.41 -0.41
N ALA A 238 9.89 0.66 -1.32
CA ALA A 238 9.58 0.96 -2.72
C ALA A 238 8.95 -0.25 -3.43
N LEU A 239 9.54 -1.45 -3.31
CA LEU A 239 8.99 -2.69 -3.88
C LEU A 239 7.60 -3.01 -3.32
N GLN A 240 7.40 -2.92 -2.00
CA GLN A 240 6.08 -3.14 -1.39
C GLN A 240 5.03 -2.15 -1.88
N ARG A 241 5.42 -0.88 -2.04
CA ARG A 241 4.52 0.15 -2.56
C ARG A 241 4.14 -0.13 -4.01
N GLN A 242 5.13 -0.50 -4.84
CA GLN A 242 4.91 -0.90 -6.23
C GLN A 242 3.90 -2.05 -6.32
N ARG A 243 4.12 -3.12 -5.56
CA ARG A 243 3.23 -4.28 -5.53
C ARG A 243 1.81 -3.93 -5.08
N ARG A 244 1.67 -3.11 -4.02
CA ARG A 244 0.34 -2.67 -3.55
C ARG A 244 -0.42 -1.89 -4.62
N LEU A 245 0.26 -0.98 -5.32
CA LEU A 245 -0.35 -0.22 -6.41
C LEU A 245 -0.78 -1.14 -7.56
N GLN A 246 0.05 -2.11 -7.97
CA GLN A 246 -0.30 -3.09 -9.00
C GLN A 246 -1.58 -3.86 -8.63
N ILE A 247 -1.66 -4.37 -7.40
CA ILE A 247 -2.85 -5.09 -6.91
C ILE A 247 -4.08 -4.16 -6.89
N THR A 248 -3.91 -2.89 -6.53
CA THR A 248 -5.01 -1.92 -6.50
C THR A 248 -5.50 -1.61 -7.91
N LEU A 249 -4.60 -1.39 -8.85
CA LEU A 249 -4.93 -1.15 -10.26
C LEU A 249 -5.73 -2.33 -10.86
N GLU A 250 -5.28 -3.57 -10.67
CA GLU A 250 -6.03 -4.75 -11.12
C GLU A 250 -7.45 -4.84 -10.52
N LYS A 251 -7.64 -4.39 -9.28
CA LYS A 251 -8.98 -4.36 -8.66
C LYS A 251 -9.85 -3.29 -9.28
N LEU A 252 -9.30 -2.09 -9.50
CA LEU A 252 -10.00 -0.96 -10.10
C LEU A 252 -10.38 -1.27 -11.56
N GLU A 253 -9.49 -1.89 -12.34
CA GLU A 253 -9.77 -2.33 -13.71
C GLU A 253 -10.94 -3.32 -13.77
N ARG A 254 -10.92 -4.34 -12.90
CA ARG A 254 -12.03 -5.30 -12.78
C ARG A 254 -13.34 -4.63 -12.33
N GLN A 255 -13.26 -3.65 -11.44
CA GLN A 255 -14.43 -2.88 -11.02
C GLN A 255 -14.99 -2.05 -12.18
N LEU A 256 -14.13 -1.36 -12.91
CA LEU A 256 -14.52 -0.55 -14.07
C LEU A 256 -15.16 -1.39 -15.16
N ALA A 257 -14.60 -2.57 -15.45
CA ALA A 257 -15.18 -3.50 -16.42
C ALA A 257 -16.63 -3.88 -16.04
N ARG A 258 -16.85 -4.27 -14.77
CA ARG A 258 -18.21 -4.60 -14.27
C ARG A 258 -19.18 -3.42 -14.36
N LEU A 259 -18.72 -2.21 -14.04
CA LEU A 259 -19.57 -1.01 -14.14
C LEU A 259 -19.93 -0.69 -15.59
N ASN A 260 -18.99 -0.86 -16.51
CA ASN A 260 -19.24 -0.69 -17.95
C ASN A 260 -20.23 -1.74 -18.49
N ASP A 261 -20.10 -3.01 -18.08
CA ASP A 261 -21.05 -4.07 -18.45
C ASP A 261 -22.46 -3.76 -17.94
N GLN A 262 -22.59 -3.26 -16.71
CA GLN A 262 -23.87 -2.85 -16.14
C GLN A 262 -24.47 -1.65 -16.87
N LEU A 263 -23.65 -0.68 -17.29
CA LEU A 263 -24.10 0.45 -18.10
C LEU A 263 -24.57 -0.01 -19.47
N ALA A 264 -23.83 -0.89 -20.13
CA ALA A 264 -24.20 -1.45 -21.43
C ALA A 264 -25.54 -2.22 -21.39
N ALA A 265 -25.78 -2.97 -20.31
CA ALA A 265 -27.02 -3.71 -20.10
C ALA A 265 -28.26 -2.81 -19.90
N GLN A 266 -28.10 -1.51 -19.64
CA GLN A 266 -29.20 -0.56 -19.49
C GLN A 266 -29.57 0.14 -20.78
N ILE A 267 -28.78 -0.03 -21.85
CA ILE A 267 -29.06 0.53 -23.17
C ILE A 267 -30.06 -0.45 -23.85
N PRO A 268 -31.30 -0.02 -24.23
CA PRO A 268 -32.20 -0.87 -24.96
C PRO A 268 -31.54 -1.29 -26.28
N VAL A 269 -31.52 -2.58 -26.57
CA VAL A 269 -31.11 -3.07 -27.88
C VAL A 269 -32.18 -2.56 -28.86
N PRO A 270 -31.81 -1.85 -29.95
CA PRO A 270 -32.78 -1.48 -30.96
C PRO A 270 -33.46 -2.76 -31.47
N GLU A 271 -34.80 -2.81 -31.43
CA GLU A 271 -35.54 -3.89 -32.11
C GLU A 271 -35.22 -3.75 -33.61
N GLU A 272 -34.53 -4.73 -34.18
CA GLU A 272 -34.34 -4.81 -35.62
C GLU A 272 -35.74 -5.01 -36.27
N GLU A 273 -36.23 -3.97 -37.00
CA GLU A 273 -37.42 -4.05 -37.84
C GLU A 273 -37.18 -4.91 -39.10
#